data_46565e3420ccd702e5afa27e788f9c3d
#
_entry.id   46565e3420ccd702e5afa27e788f9c3d
#
_cell.length_a   1.000
_cell.length_b   1.000
_cell.length_c   1.000
_cell.angle_alpha   90.00
_cell.angle_beta   90.00
_cell.angle_gamma   90.00
#
_symmetry.space_group_name_H-M   'P 1'
#
loop_
_entity.id
_entity.type
_entity.pdbx_description
1 polymer ?
#
loop_
_entity_poly.entity_id
_entity_poly.type
_entity_poly.pdbx_seq_one_letter_code
_entity_poly.pdbx_strand_id
1 'polypeptide(L)'
;ATSASRTQRSTKLSHAPFQLPNYSNTFSGVCLVNFFNLWYNTKKEWRRTMKHTALITGASRGIGAALACRFAAEGYHLALCCHNSYETLQALATKLETTCSIQVLCFRGDVGDYTFICDMVQKTLDTFGQIDVLINNAGISYIGLLTDMDITDWNQIVATNLTSVFSTCRQVIPSMVHAKSGHIINISSVWGNVGASCEVAYSACKGGINSLTRALGKELAPSNIQVNAIACGVIDTDMNRCFSEEERSALIEEIPAGRMGSPEEVASLAYSLATASSYLNGQILTLDGGWI
;
A
#
# COMPACT_ATOMS: atom_id res chain seq x y z
N ALA A 1 18.66 -32.40 33.60
CA ALA A 1 17.23 -32.50 33.85
C ALA A 1 16.78 -31.41 34.82
N THR A 2 16.35 -30.25 34.36
CA THR A 2 15.51 -29.33 35.14
C THR A 2 14.64 -28.57 34.15
N SER A 3 13.36 -28.86 34.18
CA SER A 3 12.29 -28.20 33.47
C SER A 3 12.01 -26.86 34.12
N ALA A 4 12.16 -25.75 33.37
CA ALA A 4 11.68 -24.44 33.79
C ALA A 4 10.30 -24.20 33.17
N SER A 5 9.28 -24.24 34.01
CA SER A 5 7.89 -23.89 33.68
C SER A 5 7.78 -22.37 33.40
N ARG A 6 7.37 -21.99 32.21
CA ARG A 6 6.96 -20.63 31.89
C ARG A 6 5.55 -20.37 32.43
N THR A 7 5.49 -19.59 33.49
CA THR A 7 4.23 -19.06 34.04
C THR A 7 3.70 -17.95 33.11
N GLN A 8 2.57 -18.23 32.45
CA GLN A 8 1.78 -17.21 31.75
C GLN A 8 1.14 -16.27 32.78
N ARG A 9 1.55 -15.02 32.78
CA ARG A 9 0.80 -13.95 33.47
C ARG A 9 -0.28 -13.42 32.52
N SER A 10 -1.51 -13.86 32.71
CA SER A 10 -2.68 -13.24 32.13
C SER A 10 -3.02 -11.97 32.92
N THR A 11 -2.74 -10.80 32.36
CA THR A 11 -3.30 -9.54 32.86
C THR A 11 -4.75 -9.44 32.40
N LYS A 12 -5.68 -9.79 33.27
CA LYS A 12 -7.09 -9.45 33.10
C LYS A 12 -7.26 -7.94 33.26
N LEU A 13 -7.51 -7.25 32.16
CA LEU A 13 -8.07 -5.89 32.19
C LEU A 13 -9.53 -6.01 32.64
N SER A 14 -9.83 -5.53 33.83
CA SER A 14 -11.17 -5.40 34.36
C SER A 14 -11.95 -4.35 33.56
N HIS A 15 -12.91 -4.77 32.76
CA HIS A 15 -13.92 -3.90 32.20
C HIS A 15 -14.91 -3.53 33.31
N ALA A 16 -14.84 -2.31 33.82
CA ALA A 16 -15.93 -1.74 34.57
C ALA A 16 -17.13 -1.51 33.61
N PRO A 17 -18.34 -1.95 33.97
CA PRO A 17 -19.50 -1.69 33.13
C PRO A 17 -19.81 -0.20 33.14
N PHE A 18 -19.86 0.40 31.94
CA PHE A 18 -20.35 1.77 31.76
C PHE A 18 -21.85 1.77 32.07
N GLN A 19 -22.23 2.27 33.25
CA GLN A 19 -23.62 2.49 33.60
C GLN A 19 -24.17 3.69 32.81
N LEU A 20 -25.05 3.41 31.86
CA LEU A 20 -25.87 4.44 31.21
C LEU A 20 -26.81 5.05 32.28
N PRO A 21 -26.98 6.37 32.32
CA PRO A 21 -27.98 6.99 33.19
C PRO A 21 -29.38 6.53 32.74
N ASN A 22 -30.20 6.09 33.72
CA ASN A 22 -31.60 5.73 33.54
C ASN A 22 -32.39 7.00 33.13
N TYR A 23 -32.63 7.16 31.84
CA TYR A 23 -33.67 8.05 31.36
C TYR A 23 -34.94 7.21 31.12
N SER A 24 -35.81 7.18 32.11
CA SER A 24 -37.21 6.74 31.92
C SER A 24 -37.95 7.85 31.17
N ASN A 25 -38.57 7.42 30.08
CA ASN A 25 -39.75 7.92 29.40
C ASN A 25 -39.60 8.54 28.00
N THR A 26 -40.18 7.80 27.07
CA THR A 26 -40.91 8.23 25.87
C THR A 26 -40.18 9.11 24.86
N PHE A 27 -39.15 8.54 24.22
CA PHE A 27 -38.83 8.92 22.84
C PHE A 27 -39.24 7.77 21.93
N SER A 28 -40.19 8.02 21.04
CA SER A 28 -40.66 7.05 20.05
C SER A 28 -39.47 6.58 19.20
N GLY A 29 -39.40 5.28 18.90
CA GLY A 29 -38.30 4.67 18.15
C GLY A 29 -37.98 5.32 16.79
N VAL A 30 -38.90 6.11 16.26
CA VAL A 30 -38.76 6.93 15.05
C VAL A 30 -37.75 8.08 15.24
N CYS A 31 -37.61 8.64 16.45
CA CYS A 31 -36.68 9.75 16.70
C CYS A 31 -35.22 9.28 16.76
N LEU A 32 -34.99 8.10 17.33
CA LEU A 32 -33.64 7.51 17.38
C LEU A 32 -33.14 7.07 15.99
N VAL A 33 -33.99 6.48 15.17
CA VAL A 33 -33.64 6.08 13.79
C VAL A 33 -33.37 7.31 12.93
N ASN A 34 -34.14 8.39 13.07
CA ASN A 34 -33.91 9.64 12.37
C ASN A 34 -32.63 10.34 12.84
N PHE A 35 -32.30 10.32 14.13
CA PHE A 35 -31.05 10.87 14.67
C PHE A 35 -29.84 10.07 14.20
N PHE A 36 -29.90 8.73 14.18
CA PHE A 36 -28.86 7.87 13.64
C PHE A 36 -28.68 8.05 12.14
N ASN A 37 -29.76 8.17 11.39
CA ASN A 37 -29.71 8.43 9.95
C ASN A 37 -29.18 9.83 9.64
N LEU A 38 -29.55 10.85 10.39
CA LEU A 38 -29.01 12.21 10.24
C LEU A 38 -27.54 12.26 10.61
N TRP A 39 -27.13 11.63 11.73
CA TRP A 39 -25.73 11.55 12.15
C TRP A 39 -24.89 10.71 11.18
N TYR A 40 -25.42 9.61 10.65
CA TYR A 40 -24.75 8.78 9.64
C TYR A 40 -24.60 9.53 8.32
N ASN A 41 -25.64 10.24 7.88
CA ASN A 41 -25.62 11.03 6.65
C ASN A 41 -24.72 12.27 6.77
N THR A 42 -24.74 12.99 7.91
CA THR A 42 -23.83 14.12 8.16
C THR A 42 -22.37 13.66 8.24
N LYS A 43 -22.06 12.52 8.87
CA LYS A 43 -20.71 11.94 8.81
C LYS A 43 -20.31 11.50 7.40
N LYS A 44 -21.24 10.98 6.62
CA LYS A 44 -21.01 10.57 5.23
C LYS A 44 -20.81 11.79 4.32
N GLU A 45 -21.54 12.87 4.53
CA GLU A 45 -21.34 14.14 3.82
C GLU A 45 -20.05 14.84 4.26
N TRP A 46 -19.72 14.85 5.53
CA TRP A 46 -18.48 15.42 6.07
C TRP A 46 -17.24 14.66 5.55
N ARG A 47 -17.30 13.33 5.48
CA ARG A 47 -16.24 12.53 4.82
C ARG A 47 -16.16 12.77 3.31
N ARG A 48 -17.25 13.19 2.67
CA ARG A 48 -17.30 13.49 1.24
C ARG A 48 -16.71 14.87 0.91
N THR A 49 -16.60 15.77 1.89
CA THR A 49 -16.01 17.11 1.74
C THR A 49 -14.51 17.15 2.09
N MET A 50 -14.01 16.18 2.86
CA MET A 50 -12.57 16.03 3.12
C MET A 50 -11.96 15.16 2.03
N LYS A 51 -11.05 15.72 1.24
CA LYS A 51 -10.31 14.96 0.26
C LYS A 51 -9.36 14.00 0.98
N HIS A 52 -9.40 12.73 0.59
CA HIS A 52 -8.47 11.72 1.10
C HIS A 52 -7.07 11.93 0.53
N THR A 53 -6.07 11.41 1.23
CA THR A 53 -4.66 11.51 0.81
C THR A 53 -4.08 10.13 0.55
N ALA A 54 -3.43 9.96 -0.61
CA ALA A 54 -2.65 8.78 -0.94
C ALA A 54 -1.16 9.11 -1.05
N LEU A 55 -0.32 8.35 -0.35
CA LEU A 55 1.14 8.39 -0.48
C LEU A 55 1.58 7.20 -1.33
N ILE A 56 2.28 7.48 -2.45
CA ILE A 56 2.68 6.47 -3.43
C ILE A 56 4.18 6.56 -3.67
N THR A 57 4.91 5.48 -3.40
CA THR A 57 6.34 5.41 -3.67
C THR A 57 6.63 4.93 -5.09
N GLY A 58 7.70 5.45 -5.72
CA GLY A 58 8.07 5.06 -7.09
C GLY A 58 7.07 5.51 -8.15
N ALA A 59 6.53 6.74 -8.04
CA ALA A 59 5.36 7.20 -8.78
C ALA A 59 5.66 7.85 -10.14
N SER A 60 6.93 7.94 -10.58
CA SER A 60 7.28 8.69 -11.80
C SER A 60 6.92 7.99 -13.11
N ARG A 61 6.72 6.67 -13.11
CA ARG A 61 6.44 5.86 -14.31
C ARG A 61 5.75 4.54 -13.96
N GLY A 62 5.37 3.78 -15.00
CA GLY A 62 4.82 2.43 -14.88
C GLY A 62 3.63 2.35 -13.92
N ILE A 63 3.61 1.33 -13.09
CA ILE A 63 2.53 1.07 -12.11
C ILE A 63 2.33 2.29 -11.19
N GLY A 64 3.42 2.91 -10.71
CA GLY A 64 3.31 4.05 -9.80
C GLY A 64 2.64 5.27 -10.42
N ALA A 65 2.90 5.57 -11.69
CA ALA A 65 2.23 6.66 -12.41
C ALA A 65 0.74 6.34 -12.67
N ALA A 66 0.43 5.10 -13.03
CA ALA A 66 -0.96 4.66 -13.21
C ALA A 66 -1.75 4.73 -11.89
N LEU A 67 -1.12 4.34 -10.76
CA LEU A 67 -1.69 4.52 -9.42
C LEU A 67 -1.97 5.99 -9.12
N ALA A 68 -1.00 6.89 -9.39
CA ALA A 68 -1.19 8.33 -9.20
C ALA A 68 -2.36 8.86 -10.04
N CYS A 69 -2.45 8.47 -11.33
CA CYS A 69 -3.56 8.84 -12.21
C CYS A 69 -4.90 8.33 -11.68
N ARG A 70 -4.97 7.08 -11.24
CA ARG A 70 -6.21 6.49 -10.73
C ARG A 70 -6.69 7.18 -9.48
N PHE A 71 -5.85 7.35 -8.46
CA PHE A 71 -6.24 8.00 -7.22
C PHE A 71 -6.55 9.50 -7.40
N ALA A 72 -5.84 10.20 -8.30
CA ALA A 72 -6.17 11.57 -8.67
C ALA A 72 -7.57 11.70 -9.27
N ALA A 73 -7.94 10.80 -10.20
CA ALA A 73 -9.26 10.79 -10.83
C ALA A 73 -10.39 10.55 -9.82
N GLU A 74 -10.09 9.89 -8.71
CA GLU A 74 -11.02 9.66 -7.59
C GLU A 74 -10.98 10.80 -6.54
N GLY A 75 -10.23 11.88 -6.82
CA GLY A 75 -10.21 13.10 -6.01
C GLY A 75 -9.26 13.05 -4.80
N TYR A 76 -8.35 12.10 -4.72
CA TYR A 76 -7.35 12.06 -3.66
C TYR A 76 -6.30 13.16 -3.83
N HIS A 77 -5.86 13.79 -2.75
CA HIS A 77 -4.58 14.49 -2.69
C HIS A 77 -3.46 13.46 -2.74
N LEU A 78 -2.33 13.80 -3.35
CA LEU A 78 -1.25 12.87 -3.57
C LEU A 78 0.07 13.34 -2.96
N ALA A 79 0.79 12.42 -2.33
CA ALA A 79 2.20 12.53 -2.00
C ALA A 79 2.95 11.49 -2.84
N LEU A 80 3.76 11.95 -3.78
CA LEU A 80 4.42 11.11 -4.76
C LEU A 80 5.94 11.21 -4.59
N CYS A 81 6.65 10.08 -4.63
CA CYS A 81 8.11 10.15 -4.64
C CYS A 81 8.74 9.35 -5.79
N CYS A 82 9.93 9.77 -6.16
CA CYS A 82 10.81 9.06 -7.08
C CYS A 82 12.28 9.24 -6.69
N HIS A 83 13.15 8.37 -7.18
CA HIS A 83 14.59 8.50 -6.97
C HIS A 83 15.22 9.38 -8.06
N ASN A 84 15.11 9.00 -9.33
CA ASN A 84 15.86 9.61 -10.43
C ASN A 84 15.03 10.55 -11.32
N SER A 85 13.80 10.19 -11.69
CA SER A 85 13.02 10.86 -12.74
C SER A 85 12.11 11.95 -12.14
N TYR A 86 12.72 12.96 -11.51
CA TYR A 86 11.97 13.98 -10.79
C TYR A 86 11.18 14.92 -11.72
N GLU A 87 11.76 15.32 -12.84
CA GLU A 87 11.12 16.16 -13.86
C GLU A 87 9.87 15.47 -14.43
N THR A 88 9.95 14.15 -14.69
CA THR A 88 8.81 13.35 -15.12
C THR A 88 7.71 13.31 -14.05
N LEU A 89 8.11 13.18 -12.77
CA LEU A 89 7.17 13.20 -11.65
C LEU A 89 6.48 14.57 -11.53
N GLN A 90 7.22 15.67 -11.66
CA GLN A 90 6.66 17.03 -11.61
C GLN A 90 5.70 17.29 -12.77
N ALA A 91 6.04 16.84 -13.99
CA ALA A 91 5.16 16.97 -15.16
C ALA A 91 3.84 16.19 -14.94
N LEU A 92 3.93 14.98 -14.39
CA LEU A 92 2.76 14.20 -14.02
C LEU A 92 1.91 14.93 -12.95
N ALA A 93 2.53 15.42 -11.89
CA ALA A 93 1.86 16.15 -10.82
C ALA A 93 1.09 17.38 -11.35
N THR A 94 1.75 18.23 -12.15
CA THR A 94 1.12 19.41 -12.75
C THR A 94 -0.10 19.05 -13.61
N LYS A 95 0.01 17.97 -14.40
CA LYS A 95 -1.12 17.44 -15.17
C LYS A 95 -2.27 17.03 -14.27
N LEU A 96 -2.00 16.28 -13.20
CA LEU A 96 -3.03 15.78 -12.28
C LEU A 96 -3.69 16.90 -11.49
N GLU A 97 -2.94 17.90 -11.03
CA GLU A 97 -3.49 19.08 -10.35
C GLU A 97 -4.45 19.86 -11.24
N THR A 98 -4.06 20.03 -12.51
CA THR A 98 -4.86 20.77 -13.51
C THR A 98 -6.14 20.01 -13.88
N THR A 99 -6.05 18.68 -14.07
CA THR A 99 -7.18 17.89 -14.58
C THR A 99 -8.13 17.41 -13.50
N CYS A 100 -7.64 17.15 -12.27
CA CYS A 100 -8.43 16.54 -11.21
C CYS A 100 -8.74 17.48 -10.04
N SER A 101 -8.28 18.74 -10.08
CA SER A 101 -8.48 19.75 -9.02
C SER A 101 -8.05 19.24 -7.63
N ILE A 102 -6.92 18.55 -7.56
CA ILE A 102 -6.29 18.03 -6.34
C ILE A 102 -4.99 18.79 -6.05
N GLN A 103 -4.35 18.52 -4.92
CA GLN A 103 -2.99 18.96 -4.61
C GLN A 103 -2.05 17.76 -4.68
N VAL A 104 -0.84 17.98 -5.18
CA VAL A 104 0.19 16.94 -5.30
C VAL A 104 1.51 17.44 -4.70
N LEU A 105 2.03 16.69 -3.73
CA LEU A 105 3.40 16.87 -3.24
C LEU A 105 4.33 15.91 -3.99
N CYS A 106 5.45 16.45 -4.50
CA CYS A 106 6.50 15.68 -5.15
C CYS A 106 7.76 15.64 -4.30
N PHE A 107 8.31 14.45 -4.10
CA PHE A 107 9.54 14.24 -3.35
C PHE A 107 10.59 13.52 -4.22
N ARG A 108 11.84 13.95 -4.12
CA ARG A 108 12.97 13.27 -4.74
C ARG A 108 13.89 12.73 -3.67
N GLY A 109 14.11 11.42 -3.66
CA GLY A 109 15.00 10.76 -2.72
C GLY A 109 14.98 9.25 -2.82
N ASP A 110 15.88 8.62 -2.10
CA ASP A 110 15.97 7.16 -2.01
C ASP A 110 15.03 6.64 -0.92
N VAL A 111 14.11 5.77 -1.28
CA VAL A 111 13.22 5.12 -0.30
C VAL A 111 13.96 4.16 0.64
N GLY A 112 15.19 3.75 0.29
CA GLY A 112 16.10 3.01 1.17
C GLY A 112 16.66 3.87 2.31
N ASP A 113 16.63 5.20 2.18
CA ASP A 113 17.05 6.12 3.24
C ASP A 113 15.89 6.39 4.20
N TYR A 114 16.06 5.95 5.45
CA TYR A 114 15.08 6.14 6.50
C TYR A 114 14.80 7.62 6.81
N THR A 115 15.82 8.48 6.74
CA THR A 115 15.67 9.92 6.99
C THR A 115 14.78 10.57 5.94
N PHE A 116 15.00 10.22 4.67
CA PHE A 116 14.14 10.66 3.57
C PHE A 116 12.67 10.25 3.79
N ILE A 117 12.43 9.02 4.21
CA ILE A 117 11.06 8.52 4.51
C ILE A 117 10.42 9.31 5.64
N CYS A 118 11.16 9.59 6.74
CA CYS A 118 10.65 10.39 7.85
C CYS A 118 10.22 11.79 7.38
N ASP A 119 11.08 12.47 6.62
CA ASP A 119 10.81 13.81 6.12
C ASP A 119 9.63 13.85 5.14
N MET A 120 9.55 12.88 4.24
CA MET A 120 8.46 12.75 3.28
C MET A 120 7.11 12.55 3.98
N VAL A 121 7.04 11.61 4.91
CA VAL A 121 5.80 11.33 5.66
C VAL A 121 5.40 12.52 6.51
N GLN A 122 6.35 13.13 7.24
CA GLN A 122 6.07 14.30 8.08
C GLN A 122 5.52 15.47 7.25
N LYS A 123 6.19 15.83 6.14
CA LYS A 123 5.70 16.90 5.24
C LYS A 123 4.33 16.60 4.65
N THR A 124 4.05 15.33 4.36
CA THR A 124 2.72 14.91 3.87
C THR A 124 1.66 15.13 4.95
N LEU A 125 1.95 14.73 6.19
CA LEU A 125 1.05 14.93 7.33
C LEU A 125 0.84 16.41 7.66
N ASP A 126 1.91 17.22 7.62
CA ASP A 126 1.85 18.67 7.88
C ASP A 126 0.99 19.38 6.83
N THR A 127 1.00 18.90 5.58
CA THR A 127 0.26 19.53 4.48
C THR A 127 -1.20 19.07 4.40
N PHE A 128 -1.44 17.78 4.53
CA PHE A 128 -2.77 17.19 4.30
C PHE A 128 -3.48 16.73 5.57
N GLY A 129 -2.78 16.73 6.71
CA GLY A 129 -3.34 16.35 8.01
C GLY A 129 -3.38 14.84 8.26
N GLN A 130 -3.55 14.03 7.20
CA GLN A 130 -3.58 12.56 7.33
C GLN A 130 -3.13 11.88 6.03
N ILE A 131 -2.80 10.59 6.15
CA ILE A 131 -2.55 9.69 5.01
C ILE A 131 -3.58 8.56 5.12
N ASP A 132 -4.55 8.54 4.20
CA ASP A 132 -5.61 7.52 4.18
C ASP A 132 -5.14 6.23 3.51
N VAL A 133 -4.30 6.36 2.48
CA VAL A 133 -3.78 5.24 1.71
C VAL A 133 -2.28 5.36 1.55
N LEU A 134 -1.55 4.31 1.97
CA LEU A 134 -0.13 4.14 1.67
C LEU A 134 0.02 3.07 0.60
N ILE A 135 0.71 3.39 -0.51
CA ILE A 135 1.01 2.43 -1.56
C ILE A 135 2.53 2.29 -1.69
N ASN A 136 3.04 1.17 -1.24
CA ASN A 136 4.44 0.78 -1.36
C ASN A 136 4.65 0.12 -2.73
N ASN A 137 5.07 0.93 -3.70
CA ASN A 137 5.27 0.50 -5.08
C ASN A 137 6.73 0.56 -5.53
N ALA A 138 7.57 1.43 -4.94
CA ALA A 138 8.98 1.52 -5.32
C ALA A 138 9.67 0.16 -5.27
N GLY A 139 10.43 -0.15 -6.30
CA GLY A 139 11.18 -1.40 -6.39
C GLY A 139 12.16 -1.40 -7.55
N ILE A 140 13.19 -2.22 -7.41
CA ILE A 140 14.21 -2.50 -8.42
C ILE A 140 14.35 -4.01 -8.56
N SER A 141 14.80 -4.47 -9.72
CA SER A 141 15.15 -5.87 -9.98
C SER A 141 16.64 -6.02 -10.24
N TYR A 142 17.13 -7.22 -10.04
CA TYR A 142 18.46 -7.70 -10.44
C TYR A 142 18.27 -9.06 -11.07
N ILE A 143 18.76 -9.22 -12.27
CA ILE A 143 18.72 -10.48 -13.02
C ILE A 143 20.15 -11.03 -13.11
N GLY A 144 20.39 -12.18 -12.51
CA GLY A 144 21.69 -12.85 -12.49
C GLY A 144 21.74 -13.99 -11.49
N LEU A 145 22.76 -14.83 -11.59
CA LEU A 145 22.99 -15.91 -10.63
C LEU A 145 23.30 -15.33 -9.25
N LEU A 146 22.82 -15.99 -8.19
CA LEU A 146 23.09 -15.56 -6.83
C LEU A 146 24.59 -15.50 -6.49
N THR A 147 25.39 -16.41 -7.10
CA THR A 147 26.85 -16.45 -6.91
C THR A 147 27.59 -15.28 -7.52
N ASP A 148 26.97 -14.61 -8.49
CA ASP A 148 27.56 -13.49 -9.23
C ASP A 148 27.09 -12.13 -8.68
N MET A 149 26.16 -12.16 -7.71
CA MET A 149 25.62 -10.97 -7.10
C MET A 149 26.55 -10.42 -6.03
N ASP A 150 26.95 -9.16 -6.15
CA ASP A 150 27.70 -8.47 -5.12
C ASP A 150 26.86 -8.18 -3.88
N ILE A 151 27.52 -8.14 -2.72
CA ILE A 151 26.85 -7.77 -1.45
C ILE A 151 26.25 -6.37 -1.49
N THR A 152 26.81 -5.48 -2.29
CA THR A 152 26.28 -4.11 -2.50
C THR A 152 24.94 -4.14 -3.20
N ASP A 153 24.81 -4.94 -4.27
CA ASP A 153 23.56 -5.12 -5.02
C ASP A 153 22.48 -5.76 -4.15
N TRP A 154 22.86 -6.81 -3.41
CA TRP A 154 21.96 -7.42 -2.42
C TRP A 154 21.43 -6.39 -1.43
N ASN A 155 22.31 -5.60 -0.82
CA ASN A 155 21.93 -4.60 0.17
C ASN A 155 21.01 -3.53 -0.44
N GLN A 156 21.28 -3.09 -1.67
CA GLN A 156 20.46 -2.10 -2.37
C GLN A 156 19.07 -2.64 -2.68
N ILE A 157 18.97 -3.88 -3.16
CA ILE A 157 17.68 -4.51 -3.42
C ILE A 157 16.88 -4.67 -2.13
N VAL A 158 17.49 -5.13 -1.06
CA VAL A 158 16.82 -5.26 0.24
C VAL A 158 16.40 -3.90 0.79
N ALA A 159 17.27 -2.88 0.68
CA ALA A 159 16.96 -1.53 1.13
C ALA A 159 15.75 -0.95 0.38
N THR A 160 15.77 -1.04 -0.96
CA THR A 160 14.73 -0.47 -1.81
C THR A 160 13.43 -1.27 -1.76
N ASN A 161 13.49 -2.61 -1.84
CA ASN A 161 12.28 -3.42 -2.03
C ASN A 161 11.63 -3.87 -0.70
N LEU A 162 12.38 -4.00 0.38
CA LEU A 162 11.85 -4.54 1.65
C LEU A 162 11.97 -3.55 2.80
N THR A 163 13.17 -3.00 3.05
CA THR A 163 13.39 -2.08 4.17
C THR A 163 12.56 -0.80 3.99
N SER A 164 12.41 -0.30 2.77
CA SER A 164 11.57 0.85 2.46
C SER A 164 10.11 0.64 2.88
N VAL A 165 9.56 -0.54 2.64
CA VAL A 165 8.18 -0.91 3.02
C VAL A 165 8.01 -0.90 4.54
N PHE A 166 8.99 -1.46 5.27
CA PHE A 166 9.02 -1.35 6.72
C PHE A 166 9.06 0.10 7.17
N SER A 167 9.94 0.91 6.58
CA SER A 167 10.17 2.31 6.96
C SER A 167 8.93 3.18 6.75
N THR A 168 8.28 3.08 5.58
CA THR A 168 7.04 3.81 5.27
C THR A 168 5.89 3.38 6.17
N CYS A 169 5.69 2.07 6.36
CA CYS A 169 4.67 1.54 7.26
C CYS A 169 4.88 2.05 8.67
N ARG A 170 6.10 1.97 9.20
CA ARG A 170 6.44 2.44 10.55
C ARG A 170 6.09 3.91 10.77
N GLN A 171 6.33 4.77 9.77
CA GLN A 171 6.06 6.20 9.87
C GLN A 171 4.58 6.56 9.70
N VAL A 172 3.85 5.83 8.87
CA VAL A 172 2.44 6.15 8.56
C VAL A 172 1.48 5.54 9.58
N ILE A 173 1.75 4.34 10.08
CA ILE A 173 0.86 3.60 10.99
C ILE A 173 0.40 4.41 12.22
N PRO A 174 1.24 5.18 12.92
CA PRO A 174 0.78 5.94 14.09
C PRO A 174 -0.37 6.91 13.78
N SER A 175 -0.33 7.60 12.63
CA SER A 175 -1.41 8.50 12.20
C SER A 175 -2.69 7.74 11.84
N MET A 176 -2.58 6.61 11.16
CA MET A 176 -3.71 5.75 10.83
C MET A 176 -4.37 5.15 12.09
N VAL A 177 -3.56 4.71 13.07
CA VAL A 177 -4.06 4.20 14.37
C VAL A 177 -4.80 5.29 15.14
N HIS A 178 -4.29 6.52 15.14
CA HIS A 178 -4.98 7.67 15.75
C HIS A 178 -6.32 7.95 15.05
N ALA A 179 -6.34 7.91 13.72
CA ALA A 179 -7.56 8.11 12.92
C ALA A 179 -8.54 6.92 12.98
N LYS A 180 -8.10 5.73 13.43
CA LYS A 180 -8.82 4.44 13.35
C LYS A 180 -9.31 4.13 11.94
N SER A 181 -8.50 4.46 10.96
CA SER A 181 -8.80 4.29 9.54
C SER A 181 -7.52 4.35 8.72
N GLY A 182 -7.37 3.49 7.73
CA GLY A 182 -6.25 3.52 6.80
C GLY A 182 -6.16 2.26 5.96
N HIS A 183 -5.53 2.40 4.80
CA HIS A 183 -5.25 1.28 3.91
C HIS A 183 -3.78 1.28 3.53
N ILE A 184 -3.12 0.13 3.68
CA ILE A 184 -1.75 -0.09 3.22
C ILE A 184 -1.81 -1.12 2.10
N ILE A 185 -1.30 -0.74 0.93
CA ILE A 185 -1.27 -1.60 -0.26
C ILE A 185 0.18 -1.78 -0.67
N ASN A 186 0.64 -3.02 -0.67
CA ASN A 186 2.00 -3.35 -1.07
C ASN A 186 2.00 -3.94 -2.48
N ILE A 187 2.76 -3.37 -3.40
CA ILE A 187 2.96 -3.94 -4.73
C ILE A 187 4.04 -5.01 -4.64
N SER A 188 3.58 -6.25 -4.64
CA SER A 188 4.38 -7.46 -4.60
C SER A 188 4.56 -8.04 -6.01
N SER A 189 4.93 -9.30 -6.10
CA SER A 189 5.14 -10.04 -7.34
C SER A 189 4.72 -11.50 -7.15
N VAL A 190 4.36 -12.17 -8.22
CA VAL A 190 4.23 -13.64 -8.24
C VAL A 190 5.51 -14.33 -7.80
N TRP A 191 6.68 -13.73 -8.04
CA TRP A 191 7.96 -14.22 -7.54
C TRP A 191 8.08 -14.19 -6.01
N GLY A 192 7.27 -13.43 -5.33
CA GLY A 192 7.13 -13.50 -3.87
C GLY A 192 6.31 -14.71 -3.40
N ASN A 193 5.56 -15.35 -4.29
CA ASN A 193 4.77 -16.55 -4.01
C ASN A 193 5.56 -17.83 -4.31
N VAL A 194 6.22 -17.88 -5.49
CA VAL A 194 6.84 -19.11 -6.02
C VAL A 194 8.36 -19.02 -6.18
N GLY A 195 8.93 -17.82 -6.16
CA GLY A 195 10.34 -17.57 -6.45
C GLY A 195 10.64 -17.63 -7.95
N ALA A 196 11.77 -17.03 -8.34
CA ALA A 196 12.28 -17.07 -9.71
C ALA A 196 13.77 -17.38 -9.75
N SER A 197 14.17 -18.20 -10.70
CA SER A 197 15.60 -18.40 -11.03
C SER A 197 16.18 -17.07 -11.52
N CYS A 198 17.43 -16.81 -11.19
CA CYS A 198 18.15 -15.56 -11.49
C CYS A 198 17.58 -14.28 -10.87
N GLU A 199 16.51 -14.36 -10.06
CA GLU A 199 15.92 -13.24 -9.32
C GLU A 199 15.77 -13.54 -7.81
N VAL A 200 16.75 -14.23 -7.23
CA VAL A 200 16.66 -14.74 -5.84
C VAL A 200 16.47 -13.61 -4.82
N ALA A 201 17.24 -12.52 -4.92
CA ALA A 201 17.15 -11.39 -4.01
C ALA A 201 15.80 -10.66 -4.12
N TYR A 202 15.31 -10.47 -5.35
CA TYR A 202 14.00 -9.89 -5.62
C TYR A 202 12.88 -10.77 -5.05
N SER A 203 12.92 -12.07 -5.33
CA SER A 203 11.97 -13.06 -4.81
C SER A 203 11.94 -13.08 -3.28
N ALA A 204 13.10 -13.04 -2.63
CA ALA A 204 13.22 -12.98 -1.18
C ALA A 204 12.55 -11.72 -0.61
N CYS A 205 12.79 -10.55 -1.22
CA CYS A 205 12.15 -9.29 -0.81
C CYS A 205 10.63 -9.34 -0.98
N LYS A 206 10.13 -9.82 -2.13
CA LYS A 206 8.70 -9.90 -2.41
C LYS A 206 7.99 -10.94 -1.52
N GLY A 207 8.65 -12.05 -1.22
CA GLY A 207 8.20 -13.01 -0.21
C GLY A 207 8.16 -12.41 1.20
N GLY A 208 9.16 -11.60 1.56
CA GLY A 208 9.20 -10.82 2.78
C GLY A 208 8.03 -9.83 2.88
N ILE A 209 7.71 -9.11 1.79
CA ILE A 209 6.55 -8.21 1.70
C ILE A 209 5.24 -8.99 1.92
N ASN A 210 5.09 -10.17 1.32
CA ASN A 210 3.90 -11.00 1.49
C ASN A 210 3.71 -11.41 2.96
N SER A 211 4.78 -11.80 3.64
CA SER A 211 4.74 -12.14 5.07
C SER A 211 4.48 -10.92 5.95
N LEU A 212 5.11 -9.77 5.67
CA LEU A 212 4.88 -8.50 6.35
C LEU A 212 3.42 -8.06 6.21
N THR A 213 2.85 -8.16 5.03
CA THR A 213 1.44 -7.83 4.75
C THR A 213 0.49 -8.66 5.63
N ARG A 214 0.70 -9.98 5.70
CA ARG A 214 -0.13 -10.86 6.54
C ARG A 214 0.02 -10.56 8.03
N ALA A 215 1.23 -10.25 8.48
CA ALA A 215 1.50 -9.94 9.89
C ALA A 215 0.87 -8.61 10.29
N LEU A 216 1.11 -7.53 9.52
CA LEU A 216 0.52 -6.20 9.78
C LEU A 216 -1.00 -6.22 9.66
N GLY A 217 -1.57 -6.98 8.72
CA GLY A 217 -3.02 -7.13 8.60
C GLY A 217 -3.66 -7.66 9.88
N LYS A 218 -3.01 -8.61 10.57
CA LYS A 218 -3.47 -9.14 11.87
C LYS A 218 -3.26 -8.13 13.00
N GLU A 219 -2.11 -7.46 13.02
CA GLU A 219 -1.73 -6.51 14.07
C GLU A 219 -2.61 -5.27 14.07
N LEU A 220 -2.95 -4.76 12.88
CA LEU A 220 -3.65 -3.50 12.70
C LEU A 220 -5.17 -3.63 12.54
N ALA A 221 -5.70 -4.84 12.37
CA ALA A 221 -7.14 -5.09 12.26
C ALA A 221 -7.96 -4.49 13.42
N PRO A 222 -7.52 -4.58 14.72
CA PRO A 222 -8.24 -3.95 15.83
C PRO A 222 -8.32 -2.42 15.73
N SER A 223 -7.43 -1.80 14.97
CA SER A 223 -7.41 -0.36 14.70
C SER A 223 -8.18 0.04 13.44
N ASN A 224 -8.87 -0.91 12.80
CA ASN A 224 -9.61 -0.71 11.55
C ASN A 224 -8.70 -0.23 10.39
N ILE A 225 -7.48 -0.79 10.31
CA ILE A 225 -6.52 -0.54 9.24
C ILE A 225 -6.37 -1.83 8.43
N GLN A 226 -6.50 -1.73 7.11
CA GLN A 226 -6.39 -2.85 6.19
C GLN A 226 -5.02 -2.84 5.52
N VAL A 227 -4.35 -3.99 5.53
CA VAL A 227 -3.05 -4.18 4.88
C VAL A 227 -3.17 -5.35 3.91
N ASN A 228 -3.05 -5.06 2.62
CA ASN A 228 -3.14 -6.07 1.56
C ASN A 228 -2.00 -5.88 0.55
N ALA A 229 -1.72 -6.90 -0.25
CA ALA A 229 -0.75 -6.82 -1.32
C ALA A 229 -1.34 -7.29 -2.66
N ILE A 230 -0.79 -6.76 -3.74
CA ILE A 230 -1.03 -7.22 -5.11
C ILE A 230 0.24 -7.93 -5.58
N ALA A 231 0.17 -9.24 -5.77
CA ALA A 231 1.23 -10.03 -6.38
C ALA A 231 1.07 -9.95 -7.90
N CYS A 232 1.80 -9.02 -8.52
CA CYS A 232 1.75 -8.80 -9.96
C CYS A 232 2.51 -9.89 -10.70
N GLY A 233 1.94 -10.38 -11.81
CA GLY A 233 2.64 -11.09 -12.86
C GLY A 233 3.47 -10.13 -13.72
N VAL A 234 3.56 -10.42 -15.01
CA VAL A 234 4.27 -9.57 -15.97
C VAL A 234 3.40 -8.38 -16.37
N ILE A 235 3.81 -7.18 -15.97
CA ILE A 235 3.13 -5.93 -16.29
C ILE A 235 3.95 -5.16 -17.33
N ASP A 236 3.32 -4.62 -18.35
CA ASP A 236 3.99 -3.86 -19.42
C ASP A 236 4.49 -2.51 -18.91
N THR A 237 5.75 -2.51 -18.45
CA THR A 237 6.43 -1.36 -17.85
C THR A 237 7.86 -1.27 -18.32
N ASP A 238 8.52 -0.13 -18.02
CA ASP A 238 9.94 0.07 -18.32
C ASP A 238 10.85 -0.99 -17.67
N MET A 239 10.44 -1.63 -16.59
CA MET A 239 11.19 -2.70 -15.92
C MET A 239 11.39 -3.91 -16.85
N ASN A 240 10.45 -4.16 -17.74
CA ASN A 240 10.46 -5.26 -18.71
C ASN A 240 10.99 -4.88 -20.10
N ARG A 241 11.55 -3.66 -20.26
CA ARG A 241 12.15 -3.21 -21.53
C ARG A 241 13.51 -3.83 -21.83
N CYS A 242 14.11 -4.52 -20.85
CA CYS A 242 15.35 -5.27 -21.06
C CYS A 242 15.16 -6.52 -21.95
N PHE A 243 13.92 -7.01 -22.09
CA PHE A 243 13.63 -8.17 -22.91
C PHE A 243 13.58 -7.81 -24.40
N SER A 244 14.19 -8.65 -25.24
CA SER A 244 14.05 -8.59 -26.70
C SER A 244 12.61 -8.89 -27.12
N GLU A 245 12.26 -8.60 -28.38
CA GLU A 245 10.91 -8.91 -28.91
C GLU A 245 10.62 -10.41 -28.87
N GLU A 246 11.63 -11.25 -29.12
CA GLU A 246 11.51 -12.71 -29.06
C GLU A 246 11.25 -13.18 -27.62
N GLU A 247 11.99 -12.66 -26.63
CA GLU A 247 11.80 -12.97 -25.21
C GLU A 247 10.43 -12.50 -24.71
N ARG A 248 9.99 -11.31 -25.16
CA ARG A 248 8.65 -10.80 -24.84
C ARG A 248 7.55 -11.70 -25.43
N SER A 249 7.72 -12.15 -26.66
CA SER A 249 6.76 -13.04 -27.32
C SER A 249 6.68 -14.39 -26.60
N ALA A 250 7.83 -14.99 -26.27
CA ALA A 250 7.89 -16.24 -25.53
C ALA A 250 7.21 -16.11 -24.15
N LEU A 251 7.46 -15.01 -23.44
CA LEU A 251 6.85 -14.74 -22.15
C LEU A 251 5.34 -14.55 -22.25
N ILE A 252 4.85 -13.90 -23.30
CA ILE A 252 3.40 -13.73 -23.56
C ILE A 252 2.73 -15.08 -23.85
N GLU A 253 3.41 -16.00 -24.57
CA GLU A 253 2.88 -17.34 -24.85
C GLU A 253 2.70 -18.19 -23.58
N GLU A 254 3.52 -17.95 -22.55
CA GLU A 254 3.37 -18.63 -21.25
C GLU A 254 2.17 -18.11 -20.42
N ILE A 255 1.69 -16.89 -20.70
CA ILE A 255 0.59 -16.28 -19.96
C ILE A 255 -0.74 -16.71 -20.58
N PRO A 256 -1.63 -17.43 -19.86
CA PRO A 256 -2.90 -17.89 -20.41
C PRO A 256 -3.80 -16.79 -20.97
N ALA A 257 -3.73 -15.58 -20.42
CA ALA A 257 -4.44 -14.41 -20.94
C ALA A 257 -3.91 -13.93 -22.31
N GLY A 258 -2.79 -14.46 -22.81
CA GLY A 258 -2.18 -14.13 -24.10
C GLY A 258 -1.61 -12.71 -24.21
N ARG A 259 -1.34 -12.06 -23.07
CA ARG A 259 -0.78 -10.70 -23.00
C ARG A 259 -0.15 -10.40 -21.64
N MET A 260 0.69 -9.40 -21.59
CA MET A 260 1.08 -8.78 -20.34
C MET A 260 -0.10 -8.01 -19.73
N GLY A 261 -0.09 -7.86 -18.40
CA GLY A 261 -1.00 -6.96 -17.71
C GLY A 261 -0.63 -5.49 -17.95
N SER A 262 -1.58 -4.57 -17.78
CA SER A 262 -1.30 -3.14 -17.87
C SER A 262 -1.11 -2.51 -16.47
N PRO A 263 -0.36 -1.40 -16.37
CA PRO A 263 -0.27 -0.62 -15.14
C PRO A 263 -1.63 -0.17 -14.60
N GLU A 264 -2.59 0.11 -15.49
CA GLU A 264 -3.95 0.56 -15.16
C GLU A 264 -4.77 -0.55 -14.50
N GLU A 265 -4.54 -1.81 -14.87
CA GLU A 265 -5.19 -2.97 -14.22
C GLU A 265 -4.72 -3.10 -12.76
N VAL A 266 -3.41 -2.92 -12.51
CA VAL A 266 -2.86 -2.89 -11.15
C VAL A 266 -3.44 -1.71 -10.36
N ALA A 267 -3.49 -0.52 -10.95
CA ALA A 267 -4.02 0.69 -10.31
C ALA A 267 -5.52 0.55 -9.99
N SER A 268 -6.28 -0.10 -10.87
CA SER A 268 -7.71 -0.38 -10.67
C SER A 268 -7.94 -1.34 -9.50
N LEU A 269 -7.14 -2.39 -9.39
CA LEU A 269 -7.19 -3.33 -8.27
C LEU A 269 -6.76 -2.66 -6.96
N ALA A 270 -5.70 -1.84 -6.99
CA ALA A 270 -5.24 -1.09 -5.82
C ALA A 270 -6.34 -0.14 -5.28
N TYR A 271 -7.03 0.58 -6.17
CA TYR A 271 -8.15 1.43 -5.77
C TYR A 271 -9.31 0.60 -5.19
N SER A 272 -9.61 -0.54 -5.78
CA SER A 272 -10.62 -1.46 -5.26
C SER A 272 -10.28 -1.95 -3.84
N LEU A 273 -9.00 -2.21 -3.56
CA LEU A 273 -8.52 -2.57 -2.21
C LEU A 273 -8.62 -1.40 -1.23
N ALA A 274 -8.32 -0.17 -1.67
CA ALA A 274 -8.44 1.04 -0.82
C ALA A 274 -9.89 1.38 -0.45
N THR A 275 -10.86 0.84 -1.18
CA THR A 275 -12.30 1.08 -0.96
C THR A 275 -13.07 -0.18 -0.56
N ALA A 276 -12.36 -1.29 -0.39
CA ALA A 276 -12.95 -2.58 -0.03
C ALA A 276 -13.52 -2.60 1.40
N SER A 277 -14.27 -3.64 1.69
CA SER A 277 -14.72 -3.92 3.06
C SER A 277 -13.53 -4.06 4.01
N SER A 278 -13.66 -3.51 5.22
CA SER A 278 -12.65 -3.63 6.29
C SER A 278 -12.40 -5.10 6.72
N TYR A 279 -13.21 -6.03 6.27
CA TYR A 279 -13.02 -7.46 6.50
C TYR A 279 -12.01 -8.10 5.53
N LEU A 280 -11.67 -7.43 4.42
CA LEU A 280 -10.62 -7.85 3.50
C LEU A 280 -9.26 -7.35 4.01
N ASN A 281 -8.54 -8.20 4.73
CA ASN A 281 -7.30 -7.81 5.39
C ASN A 281 -6.27 -8.96 5.38
N GLY A 282 -4.98 -8.62 5.26
CA GLY A 282 -3.87 -9.58 5.25
C GLY A 282 -3.79 -10.44 3.98
N GLN A 283 -4.43 -10.01 2.87
CA GLN A 283 -4.51 -10.80 1.64
C GLN A 283 -3.41 -10.45 0.65
N ILE A 284 -2.97 -11.45 -0.10
CA ILE A 284 -2.07 -11.32 -1.24
C ILE A 284 -2.88 -11.71 -2.47
N LEU A 285 -3.30 -10.72 -3.24
CA LEU A 285 -4.10 -10.94 -4.44
C LEU A 285 -3.18 -11.05 -5.65
N THR A 286 -3.27 -12.16 -6.34
CA THR A 286 -2.50 -12.38 -7.58
C THR A 286 -3.21 -11.72 -8.77
N LEU A 287 -2.46 -10.99 -9.58
CA LEU A 287 -2.90 -10.35 -10.83
C LEU A 287 -1.88 -10.65 -11.92
N ASP A 288 -2.07 -11.77 -12.63
CA ASP A 288 -1.04 -12.36 -13.49
C ASP A 288 -1.56 -12.97 -14.81
N GLY A 289 -2.84 -12.82 -15.12
CA GLY A 289 -3.44 -13.41 -16.32
C GLY A 289 -3.58 -14.93 -16.28
N GLY A 290 -3.49 -15.53 -15.07
CA GLY A 290 -3.57 -16.98 -14.85
C GLY A 290 -2.23 -17.70 -15.04
N TRP A 291 -1.10 -16.99 -14.97
CA TRP A 291 0.22 -17.51 -15.27
C TRP A 291 0.75 -18.46 -14.19
N ILE A 292 0.55 -18.18 -12.87
CA ILE A 292 1.13 -18.94 -11.76
C ILE A 292 0.06 -19.28 -10.72
#